data_ddf748db503d857b0088ebfbab315ee1
#
_entry.id   ddf748db503d857b0088ebfbab315ee1
#
_cell.length_a   1.000
_cell.length_b   1.000
_cell.length_c   1.000
_cell.angle_alpha   90.00
_cell.angle_beta   90.00
_cell.angle_gamma   90.00
#
_symmetry.space_group_name_H-M   'P 1'
#
loop_
_entity.id
_entity.type
_entity.pdbx_description
1 polymer ?
#
loop_
_entity_poly.entity_id
_entity_poly.type
_entity_poly.pdbx_seq_one_letter_code
_entity_poly.pdbx_strand_id
1 'polypeptide(L)'
;MRPAGAQVHGTGVPSLWNAPCGGRVLIYSRIAGTGSYLPEKVVTNADLEKLVDTTDEWIASRTGIRERHMAAEGETTGDLAFYAATRALEAAGVKGSDLDLIVLGTTTPDIIFPSTACLLQHRLGANGCAAFDVNAACSGFLYALGVADQFVRSGQAKKALVVGAETLTRMLDFGDRSTCVLFGDGAGAVVLEASGEPGIVTTRLHADGGYKHLLYNPVGVSAGFRPDEPNAGVRVLMTGNEVFKVAVKTLDRIVDETLQAAGMEESDVDWLIPHQANLRIIEATARRLKLSMERVIVTIDRHGNTSSGSVPLALDHAVRSGKVQRGQTLLLEAFGGGFTWASALLRY
;
A
#
# COMPACT_ATOMS: atom_id res chain seq x y z
N MET A 1 -27.57 33.51 -59.58
CA MET A 1 -26.72 34.35 -58.73
C MET A 1 -26.41 33.55 -57.47
N ARG A 2 -25.14 33.13 -57.32
CA ARG A 2 -24.63 32.49 -56.12
C ARG A 2 -23.96 33.55 -55.28
N PRO A 3 -24.13 33.61 -53.95
CA PRO A 3 -23.37 34.53 -53.10
C PRO A 3 -21.97 33.94 -52.80
N ALA A 4 -21.02 34.85 -52.68
CA ALA A 4 -19.59 34.65 -52.52
C ALA A 4 -19.19 34.01 -51.19
N GLY A 5 -18.16 33.19 -51.21
CA GLY A 5 -17.62 32.53 -50.07
C GLY A 5 -16.91 33.47 -49.07
N ALA A 6 -17.20 33.26 -47.78
CA ALA A 6 -16.44 33.86 -46.71
C ALA A 6 -15.16 33.03 -46.44
N GLN A 7 -14.01 33.65 -46.59
CA GLN A 7 -12.74 33.09 -46.12
C GLN A 7 -12.68 33.10 -44.62
N VAL A 8 -12.61 31.90 -43.99
CA VAL A 8 -12.32 31.76 -42.57
C VAL A 8 -10.79 31.83 -42.41
N HIS A 9 -10.31 32.93 -41.83
CA HIS A 9 -8.93 33.04 -41.35
C HIS A 9 -8.71 32.07 -40.20
N GLY A 10 -7.97 30.98 -40.45
CA GLY A 10 -7.53 30.07 -39.43
C GLY A 10 -6.54 30.77 -38.50
N THR A 11 -6.95 31.03 -37.27
CA THR A 11 -6.05 31.35 -36.15
C THR A 11 -5.33 30.06 -35.79
N GLY A 12 -4.07 29.93 -36.23
CA GLY A 12 -3.20 28.80 -35.88
C GLY A 12 -3.00 28.74 -34.37
N VAL A 13 -3.54 27.71 -33.78
CA VAL A 13 -3.17 27.32 -32.41
C VAL A 13 -1.71 26.93 -32.45
N PRO A 14 -0.81 27.56 -31.65
CA PRO A 14 0.60 27.15 -31.64
C PRO A 14 0.66 25.68 -31.20
N SER A 15 1.27 24.82 -32.03
CA SER A 15 1.51 23.43 -31.62
C SER A 15 2.58 23.42 -30.52
N LEU A 16 2.16 23.23 -29.30
CA LEU A 16 3.03 23.05 -28.12
C LEU A 16 3.91 21.79 -28.18
N TRP A 17 3.84 21.05 -29.30
CA TRP A 17 4.54 19.77 -29.50
C TRP A 17 5.93 19.89 -30.12
N ASN A 18 6.38 21.08 -30.53
CA ASN A 18 7.67 21.32 -31.18
C ASN A 18 8.64 22.16 -30.34
N ALA A 19 8.63 22.02 -29.00
CA ALA A 19 9.75 22.50 -28.22
C ALA A 19 10.95 21.56 -28.45
N PRO A 20 12.17 22.09 -28.79
CA PRO A 20 13.35 21.26 -28.90
C PRO A 20 13.59 20.54 -27.58
N CYS A 21 13.86 19.25 -27.63
CA CYS A 21 14.31 18.44 -26.48
C CYS A 21 15.68 18.95 -26.01
N GLY A 22 15.71 20.12 -25.38
CA GLY A 22 16.79 20.49 -24.48
C GLY A 22 16.84 19.44 -23.40
N GLY A 23 18.03 18.87 -23.09
CA GLY A 23 18.22 17.71 -22.23
C GLY A 23 17.33 17.76 -21.00
N ARG A 24 16.25 16.96 -20.98
CA ARG A 24 15.40 16.80 -19.80
C ARG A 24 16.28 16.19 -18.73
N VAL A 25 16.54 16.93 -17.67
CA VAL A 25 17.11 16.35 -16.46
C VAL A 25 16.10 15.29 -16.00
N LEU A 26 16.53 14.03 -15.95
CA LEU A 26 15.69 12.95 -15.43
C LEU A 26 15.49 13.21 -13.95
N ILE A 27 14.24 13.31 -13.55
CA ILE A 27 13.85 13.42 -12.15
C ILE A 27 13.42 12.03 -11.70
N TYR A 28 13.98 11.57 -10.60
CA TYR A 28 13.59 10.35 -9.91
C TYR A 28 12.95 10.72 -8.58
N SER A 29 12.27 9.76 -7.94
CA SER A 29 11.85 9.87 -6.56
C SER A 29 12.67 8.93 -5.68
N ARG A 30 12.99 9.38 -4.47
CA ARG A 30 13.63 8.55 -3.44
C ARG A 30 12.85 8.60 -2.14
N ILE A 31 12.94 7.56 -1.34
CA ILE A 31 12.41 7.56 0.02
C ILE A 31 13.36 8.36 0.91
N ALA A 32 12.91 9.50 1.41
CA ALA A 32 13.66 10.37 2.32
C ALA A 32 13.50 9.93 3.78
N GLY A 33 12.32 9.49 4.18
CA GLY A 33 12.02 9.03 5.53
C GLY A 33 10.89 8.02 5.57
N THR A 34 10.87 7.21 6.63
CA THR A 34 9.84 6.19 6.90
C THR A 34 9.23 6.41 8.29
N GLY A 35 8.00 5.98 8.48
CA GLY A 35 7.32 6.01 9.77
C GLY A 35 6.21 4.98 9.83
N SER A 36 5.90 4.51 11.02
CA SER A 36 4.86 3.52 11.23
C SER A 36 4.14 3.73 12.55
N TYR A 37 2.92 3.21 12.64
CA TYR A 37 2.14 3.18 13.87
C TYR A 37 1.31 1.90 13.96
N LEU A 38 1.32 1.30 15.13
CA LEU A 38 0.44 0.20 15.52
C LEU A 38 -0.38 0.65 16.73
N PRO A 39 -1.69 0.38 16.77
CA PRO A 39 -2.52 0.61 17.94
C PRO A 39 -1.94 -0.04 19.19
N GLU A 40 -2.20 0.53 20.37
CA GLU A 40 -1.64 0.01 21.63
C GLU A 40 -2.20 -1.37 22.02
N LYS A 41 -3.46 -1.64 21.66
CA LYS A 41 -4.13 -2.89 22.02
C LYS A 41 -3.58 -4.06 21.21
N VAL A 42 -2.84 -4.94 21.88
CA VAL A 42 -2.39 -6.22 21.34
C VAL A 42 -3.45 -7.29 21.61
N VAL A 43 -3.78 -8.08 20.60
CA VAL A 43 -4.66 -9.25 20.68
C VAL A 43 -3.86 -10.49 20.27
N THR A 44 -3.68 -11.40 21.20
CA THR A 44 -2.97 -12.66 21.00
C THR A 44 -3.86 -13.75 20.41
N ASN A 45 -3.27 -14.83 19.92
CA ASN A 45 -4.03 -16.01 19.52
C ASN A 45 -4.84 -16.60 20.69
N ALA A 46 -4.29 -16.59 21.91
CA ALA A 46 -5.00 -17.03 23.12
C ALA A 46 -6.24 -16.18 23.46
N ASP A 47 -6.27 -14.90 23.03
CA ASP A 47 -7.48 -14.08 23.18
C ASP A 47 -8.53 -14.48 22.15
N LEU A 48 -8.13 -14.86 20.93
CA LEU A 48 -9.04 -15.33 19.90
C LEU A 48 -9.63 -16.73 20.21
N GLU A 49 -8.91 -17.59 20.93
CA GLU A 49 -9.43 -18.87 21.41
C GLU A 49 -10.68 -18.72 22.29
N LYS A 50 -10.84 -17.56 22.93
CA LYS A 50 -12.03 -17.24 23.77
C LYS A 50 -13.24 -16.83 22.93
N LEU A 51 -13.03 -16.47 21.65
CA LEU A 51 -14.05 -15.91 20.78
C LEU A 51 -14.52 -16.87 19.70
N VAL A 52 -13.62 -17.73 19.21
CA VAL A 52 -13.89 -18.64 18.08
C VAL A 52 -13.15 -19.96 18.27
N ASP A 53 -13.67 -21.05 17.71
CA ASP A 53 -13.06 -22.39 17.79
C ASP A 53 -11.73 -22.45 17.02
N THR A 54 -10.62 -22.17 17.72
CA THR A 54 -9.25 -22.14 17.20
C THR A 54 -8.23 -22.42 18.30
N THR A 55 -6.95 -22.53 17.96
CA THR A 55 -5.82 -22.61 18.90
C THR A 55 -4.63 -21.81 18.40
N ASP A 56 -3.73 -21.36 19.31
CA ASP A 56 -2.47 -20.68 18.92
C ASP A 56 -1.66 -21.53 17.94
N GLU A 57 -1.53 -22.83 18.20
CA GLU A 57 -0.82 -23.75 17.32
C GLU A 57 -1.46 -23.80 15.91
N TRP A 58 -2.79 -23.84 15.85
CA TRP A 58 -3.54 -23.87 14.58
C TRP A 58 -3.31 -22.59 13.77
N ILE A 59 -3.38 -21.42 14.42
CA ILE A 59 -3.16 -20.11 13.75
C ILE A 59 -1.70 -19.98 13.32
N ALA A 60 -0.77 -20.16 14.26
CA ALA A 60 0.66 -19.95 14.02
C ALA A 60 1.21 -20.90 12.93
N SER A 61 0.85 -22.18 12.96
CA SER A 61 1.32 -23.15 11.95
C SER A 61 0.82 -22.86 10.53
N ARG A 62 -0.36 -22.24 10.39
CA ARG A 62 -0.96 -21.96 9.09
C ARG A 62 -0.63 -20.58 8.54
N THR A 63 -0.39 -19.61 9.40
CA THR A 63 -0.30 -18.21 9.02
C THR A 63 1.04 -17.56 9.40
N GLY A 64 1.69 -18.06 10.45
CA GLY A 64 2.82 -17.43 11.11
C GLY A 64 2.43 -16.37 12.14
N ILE A 65 1.13 -16.03 12.26
CA ILE A 65 0.64 -14.95 13.15
C ILE A 65 0.55 -15.46 14.58
N ARG A 66 1.06 -14.66 15.53
CA ARG A 66 0.95 -14.90 16.97
C ARG A 66 0.12 -13.83 17.67
N GLU A 67 0.23 -12.60 17.19
CA GLU A 67 -0.52 -11.47 17.70
C GLU A 67 -0.84 -10.47 16.58
N ARG A 68 -1.76 -9.57 16.86
CA ARG A 68 -2.14 -8.44 16.01
C ARG A 68 -2.52 -7.26 16.89
N HIS A 69 -2.50 -6.09 16.29
CA HIS A 69 -2.95 -4.87 16.94
C HIS A 69 -4.37 -4.53 16.51
N MET A 70 -5.15 -3.93 17.40
CA MET A 70 -6.51 -3.50 17.13
C MET A 70 -6.70 -2.05 17.58
N ALA A 71 -7.23 -1.22 16.68
CA ALA A 71 -7.58 0.16 16.97
C ALA A 71 -8.59 0.25 18.13
N ALA A 72 -8.36 1.20 19.03
CA ALA A 72 -9.25 1.49 20.14
C ALA A 72 -10.62 1.99 19.63
N GLU A 73 -11.62 1.98 20.50
CA GLU A 73 -12.90 2.62 20.19
C GLU A 73 -12.67 4.11 19.88
N GLY A 74 -13.21 4.59 18.74
CA GLY A 74 -13.01 5.96 18.28
C GLY A 74 -11.68 6.23 17.56
N GLU A 75 -10.67 5.35 17.62
CA GLU A 75 -9.44 5.48 16.87
C GLU A 75 -9.66 5.10 15.41
N THR A 76 -9.47 6.06 14.49
CA THR A 76 -9.79 5.91 13.06
C THR A 76 -8.56 5.54 12.23
N THR A 77 -8.77 5.14 10.97
CA THR A 77 -7.68 4.95 10.00
C THR A 77 -6.87 6.22 9.80
N GLY A 78 -7.54 7.40 9.81
CA GLY A 78 -6.89 8.70 9.75
C GLY A 78 -6.02 9.01 10.96
N ASP A 79 -6.37 8.50 12.16
CA ASP A 79 -5.51 8.61 13.34
C ASP A 79 -4.24 7.79 13.19
N LEU A 80 -4.36 6.52 12.77
CA LEU A 80 -3.21 5.66 12.53
C LEU A 80 -2.29 6.27 11.47
N ALA A 81 -2.89 6.75 10.36
CA ALA A 81 -2.18 7.42 9.27
C ALA A 81 -1.44 8.68 9.77
N PHE A 82 -2.05 9.48 10.64
CA PHE A 82 -1.44 10.69 11.20
C PHE A 82 -0.19 10.39 12.01
N TYR A 83 -0.23 9.39 12.89
CA TYR A 83 0.94 9.02 13.68
C TYR A 83 2.07 8.46 12.83
N ALA A 84 1.76 7.59 11.85
CA ALA A 84 2.74 7.06 10.91
C ALA A 84 3.35 8.17 10.05
N ALA A 85 2.52 9.08 9.51
CA ALA A 85 2.94 10.22 8.71
C ALA A 85 3.84 11.18 9.47
N THR A 86 3.50 11.52 10.72
CA THR A 86 4.30 12.39 11.57
C THR A 86 5.72 11.83 11.76
N ARG A 87 5.83 10.53 12.05
CA ARG A 87 7.13 9.85 12.20
C ARG A 87 7.93 9.81 10.88
N ALA A 88 7.25 9.65 9.74
CA ALA A 88 7.89 9.67 8.43
C ALA A 88 8.43 11.07 8.08
N LEU A 89 7.65 12.11 8.37
CA LEU A 89 8.05 13.51 8.18
C LEU A 89 9.24 13.88 9.08
N GLU A 90 9.21 13.49 10.34
CA GLU A 90 10.33 13.67 11.28
C GLU A 90 11.61 12.99 10.78
N ALA A 91 11.50 11.73 10.33
CA ALA A 91 12.63 10.98 9.79
C ALA A 91 13.21 11.59 8.51
N ALA A 92 12.38 12.25 7.70
CA ALA A 92 12.78 12.95 6.48
C ALA A 92 13.30 14.37 6.74
N GLY A 93 13.08 14.94 7.94
CA GLY A 93 13.36 16.35 8.24
C GLY A 93 12.44 17.31 7.45
N VAL A 94 11.22 16.87 7.13
CA VAL A 94 10.23 17.59 6.29
C VAL A 94 9.04 18.00 7.16
N LYS A 95 8.51 19.21 6.94
CA LYS A 95 7.27 19.66 7.59
C LYS A 95 6.06 19.32 6.71
N GLY A 96 4.87 19.20 7.32
CA GLY A 96 3.63 19.03 6.57
C GLY A 96 3.41 20.13 5.52
N SER A 97 3.76 21.38 5.85
CA SER A 97 3.67 22.53 4.93
C SER A 97 4.58 22.47 3.70
N ASP A 98 5.54 21.55 3.68
CA ASP A 98 6.48 21.39 2.57
C ASP A 98 5.98 20.35 1.53
N LEU A 99 4.88 19.67 1.84
CA LEU A 99 4.31 18.62 0.98
C LEU A 99 3.55 19.24 -0.20
N ASP A 100 3.74 18.66 -1.37
CA ASP A 100 3.00 18.97 -2.59
C ASP A 100 1.88 17.96 -2.86
N LEU A 101 2.00 16.75 -2.28
CA LEU A 101 1.08 15.64 -2.53
C LEU A 101 0.96 14.71 -1.31
N ILE A 102 -0.26 14.24 -1.04
CA ILE A 102 -0.53 13.12 -0.13
C ILE A 102 -1.36 12.06 -0.88
N VAL A 103 -0.86 10.82 -0.92
CA VAL A 103 -1.60 9.67 -1.46
C VAL A 103 -1.71 8.61 -0.36
N LEU A 104 -2.93 8.24 -0.03
CA LEU A 104 -3.21 7.27 1.03
C LEU A 104 -3.90 6.03 0.48
N GLY A 105 -3.30 4.86 0.66
CA GLY A 105 -3.89 3.56 0.32
C GLY A 105 -4.73 3.03 1.49
N THR A 106 -6.04 2.90 1.28
CA THR A 106 -6.95 2.33 2.29
C THR A 106 -8.21 1.74 1.68
N THR A 107 -8.78 0.75 2.36
CA THR A 107 -10.14 0.22 2.14
C THR A 107 -11.08 0.57 3.29
N THR A 108 -10.54 1.17 4.36
CA THR A 108 -11.27 1.55 5.57
C THR A 108 -11.18 3.06 5.80
N PRO A 109 -11.66 3.90 4.86
CA PRO A 109 -11.62 5.35 5.04
C PRO A 109 -12.46 5.77 6.25
N ASP A 110 -12.10 6.89 6.90
CA ASP A 110 -12.82 7.41 8.07
C ASP A 110 -14.29 7.70 7.74
N ILE A 111 -14.51 8.27 6.58
CA ILE A 111 -15.83 8.58 5.99
C ILE A 111 -15.78 8.43 4.48
N ILE A 112 -16.94 8.41 3.83
CA ILE A 112 -17.01 8.23 2.36
C ILE A 112 -16.40 9.42 1.62
N PHE A 113 -16.64 10.62 2.07
CA PHE A 113 -16.03 11.88 1.63
C PHE A 113 -16.13 12.94 2.72
N PRO A 114 -15.15 13.87 2.85
CA PRO A 114 -13.89 13.91 2.10
C PRO A 114 -13.02 12.68 2.31
N SER A 115 -12.00 12.46 1.44
CA SER A 115 -11.06 11.35 1.58
C SER A 115 -10.28 11.44 2.89
N THR A 116 -9.84 10.31 3.42
CA THR A 116 -8.98 10.25 4.62
C THR A 116 -7.68 11.03 4.40
N ALA A 117 -7.12 11.01 3.18
CA ALA A 117 -5.97 11.84 2.83
C ALA A 117 -6.24 13.35 2.96
N CYS A 118 -7.46 13.84 2.61
CA CYS A 118 -7.85 15.22 2.84
C CYS A 118 -7.91 15.59 4.32
N LEU A 119 -8.44 14.69 5.16
CA LEU A 119 -8.47 14.88 6.61
C LEU A 119 -7.05 14.91 7.19
N LEU A 120 -6.22 13.99 6.75
CA LEU A 120 -4.80 13.92 7.12
C LEU A 120 -4.03 15.17 6.70
N GLN A 121 -4.27 15.67 5.48
CA GLN A 121 -3.68 16.89 4.94
C GLN A 121 -3.90 18.09 5.87
N HIS A 122 -5.13 18.27 6.32
CA HIS A 122 -5.48 19.34 7.27
C HIS A 122 -4.74 19.18 8.61
N ARG A 123 -4.74 17.98 9.16
CA ARG A 123 -4.09 17.67 10.46
C ARG A 123 -2.58 17.88 10.44
N LEU A 124 -1.92 17.61 9.30
CA LEU A 124 -0.49 17.82 9.11
C LEU A 124 -0.13 19.29 8.80
N GLY A 125 -1.11 20.18 8.62
CA GLY A 125 -0.87 21.55 8.21
C GLY A 125 -0.34 21.67 6.76
N ALA A 126 -0.59 20.66 5.92
CA ALA A 126 -0.14 20.61 4.52
C ALA A 126 -1.12 21.38 3.60
N ASN A 127 -1.46 22.61 3.95
CA ASN A 127 -2.50 23.37 3.28
C ASN A 127 -2.18 23.62 1.81
N GLY A 128 -3.14 23.27 0.94
CA GLY A 128 -3.05 23.51 -0.50
C GLY A 128 -2.37 22.41 -1.30
N CYS A 129 -1.77 21.39 -0.67
CA CYS A 129 -1.27 20.23 -1.41
C CYS A 129 -2.42 19.33 -1.89
N ALA A 130 -2.21 18.62 -3.00
CA ALA A 130 -3.16 17.61 -3.48
C ALA A 130 -3.21 16.44 -2.50
N ALA A 131 -4.43 15.95 -2.19
CA ALA A 131 -4.63 14.83 -1.27
C ALA A 131 -5.80 13.96 -1.72
N PHE A 132 -5.58 12.64 -1.84
CA PHE A 132 -6.61 11.68 -2.24
C PHE A 132 -6.28 10.26 -1.78
N ASP A 133 -7.33 9.44 -1.64
CA ASP A 133 -7.21 8.02 -1.31
C ASP A 133 -7.13 7.17 -2.58
N VAL A 134 -6.43 6.03 -2.47
CA VAL A 134 -6.37 4.96 -3.48
C VAL A 134 -6.88 3.69 -2.84
N ASN A 135 -7.85 3.03 -3.49
CA ASN A 135 -8.34 1.74 -3.07
C ASN A 135 -7.85 0.63 -4.00
N ALA A 136 -6.91 -0.17 -3.51
CA ALA A 136 -6.40 -1.38 -4.15
C ALA A 136 -6.16 -2.49 -3.11
N ALA A 137 -6.97 -2.51 -2.05
CA ALA A 137 -6.88 -3.44 -0.93
C ALA A 137 -5.44 -3.56 -0.40
N CYS A 138 -4.94 -4.78 -0.15
CA CYS A 138 -3.60 -4.98 0.40
C CYS A 138 -2.46 -4.44 -0.49
N SER A 139 -2.72 -4.18 -1.77
CA SER A 139 -1.78 -3.54 -2.69
C SER A 139 -1.82 -2.00 -2.62
N GLY A 140 -2.72 -1.42 -1.81
CA GLY A 140 -3.02 0.01 -1.77
C GLY A 140 -1.81 0.91 -1.58
N PHE A 141 -0.90 0.55 -0.68
CA PHE A 141 0.34 1.31 -0.48
C PHE A 141 1.23 1.33 -1.73
N LEU A 142 1.43 0.21 -2.41
CA LEU A 142 2.27 0.14 -3.61
C LEU A 142 1.62 0.86 -4.81
N TYR A 143 0.29 0.84 -4.90
CA TYR A 143 -0.44 1.67 -5.86
C TYR A 143 -0.25 3.16 -5.56
N ALA A 144 -0.41 3.57 -4.31
CA ALA A 144 -0.17 4.94 -3.86
C ALA A 144 1.29 5.37 -4.13
N LEU A 145 2.26 4.47 -3.88
CA LEU A 145 3.68 4.70 -4.16
C LEU A 145 3.93 4.91 -5.66
N GLY A 146 3.36 4.05 -6.51
CA GLY A 146 3.48 4.18 -7.96
C GLY A 146 2.87 5.46 -8.50
N VAL A 147 1.71 5.87 -7.99
CA VAL A 147 1.06 7.14 -8.35
C VAL A 147 1.94 8.32 -7.93
N ALA A 148 2.38 8.36 -6.68
CA ALA A 148 3.23 9.44 -6.16
C ALA A 148 4.58 9.54 -6.89
N ASP A 149 5.20 8.40 -7.24
CA ASP A 149 6.42 8.37 -8.07
C ASP A 149 6.22 9.10 -9.40
N GLN A 150 5.07 8.91 -10.09
CA GLN A 150 4.79 9.59 -11.34
C GLN A 150 4.59 11.10 -11.16
N PHE A 151 3.96 11.56 -10.10
CA PHE A 151 3.85 12.99 -9.79
C PHE A 151 5.21 13.61 -9.54
N VAL A 152 6.10 12.91 -8.84
CA VAL A 152 7.47 13.39 -8.61
C VAL A 152 8.28 13.40 -9.92
N ARG A 153 8.26 12.31 -10.69
CA ARG A 153 8.99 12.19 -11.97
C ARG A 153 8.53 13.20 -13.02
N SER A 154 7.24 13.54 -13.03
CA SER A 154 6.70 14.56 -13.93
C SER A 154 7.05 15.99 -13.52
N GLY A 155 7.60 16.18 -12.31
CA GLY A 155 7.90 17.48 -11.73
C GLY A 155 6.67 18.21 -11.15
N GLN A 156 5.51 17.56 -11.08
CA GLN A 156 4.30 18.13 -10.46
C GLN A 156 4.39 18.17 -8.93
N ALA A 157 5.15 17.28 -8.32
CA ALA A 157 5.44 17.28 -6.90
C ALA A 157 6.96 17.18 -6.68
N LYS A 158 7.48 17.87 -5.68
CA LYS A 158 8.87 17.74 -5.21
C LYS A 158 8.94 16.86 -3.97
N LYS A 159 7.91 16.92 -3.13
CA LYS A 159 7.77 16.14 -1.91
C LYS A 159 6.37 15.54 -1.83
N ALA A 160 6.30 14.24 -1.69
CA ALA A 160 5.05 13.50 -1.57
C ALA A 160 5.06 12.63 -0.32
N LEU A 161 3.95 12.60 0.41
CA LEU A 161 3.69 11.66 1.49
C LEU A 161 2.85 10.52 0.93
N VAL A 162 3.33 9.29 1.13
CA VAL A 162 2.62 8.06 0.75
C VAL A 162 2.33 7.26 2.00
N VAL A 163 1.06 6.94 2.20
CA VAL A 163 0.59 6.22 3.40
C VAL A 163 -0.15 4.96 3.00
N GLY A 164 0.03 3.89 3.74
CA GLY A 164 -0.85 2.73 3.78
C GLY A 164 -1.42 2.58 5.18
N ALA A 165 -2.73 2.59 5.36
CA ALA A 165 -3.36 2.56 6.66
C ALA A 165 -4.70 1.83 6.64
N GLU A 166 -4.97 1.02 7.69
CA GLU A 166 -6.21 0.26 7.80
C GLU A 166 -6.65 0.08 9.26
N THR A 167 -7.97 0.12 9.47
CA THR A 167 -8.65 -0.43 10.64
C THR A 167 -9.46 -1.66 10.22
N LEU A 168 -8.78 -2.67 9.68
CA LEU A 168 -9.42 -3.81 9.01
C LEU A 168 -10.20 -4.71 9.98
N THR A 169 -9.83 -4.68 11.27
CA THR A 169 -10.54 -5.45 12.32
C THR A 169 -12.02 -5.04 12.45
N ARG A 170 -12.38 -3.83 12.03
CA ARG A 170 -13.77 -3.34 12.00
C ARG A 170 -14.63 -3.98 10.91
N MET A 171 -13.97 -4.63 9.94
CA MET A 171 -14.62 -5.36 8.85
C MET A 171 -14.63 -6.87 9.07
N LEU A 172 -14.37 -7.35 10.30
CA LEU A 172 -14.30 -8.78 10.60
C LEU A 172 -15.58 -9.27 11.31
N ASP A 173 -15.92 -10.50 11.01
CA ASP A 173 -16.80 -11.32 11.83
C ASP A 173 -15.94 -12.15 12.77
N PHE A 174 -15.93 -11.83 14.05
CA PHE A 174 -15.17 -12.59 15.06
C PHE A 174 -15.75 -14.00 15.33
N GLY A 175 -16.89 -14.35 14.73
CA GLY A 175 -17.38 -15.72 14.66
C GLY A 175 -16.84 -16.52 13.45
N ASP A 176 -16.21 -15.85 12.47
CA ASP A 176 -15.61 -16.51 11.31
C ASP A 176 -14.10 -16.70 11.48
N ARG A 177 -13.71 -17.92 11.88
CA ARG A 177 -12.31 -18.31 12.04
C ARG A 177 -11.47 -18.13 10.77
N SER A 178 -12.10 -18.14 9.58
CA SER A 178 -11.35 -18.06 8.33
C SER A 178 -10.74 -16.67 8.07
N THR A 179 -11.28 -15.64 8.71
CA THR A 179 -10.87 -14.25 8.52
C THR A 179 -10.38 -13.58 9.80
N CYS A 180 -11.08 -13.75 10.95
CA CYS A 180 -10.76 -13.01 12.17
C CYS A 180 -9.37 -13.29 12.76
N VAL A 181 -8.77 -14.45 12.44
CA VAL A 181 -7.43 -14.82 12.92
C VAL A 181 -6.29 -14.19 12.11
N LEU A 182 -6.60 -13.54 10.98
CA LEU A 182 -5.58 -13.06 10.03
C LEU A 182 -5.26 -11.58 10.21
N PHE A 183 -6.29 -10.75 10.30
CA PHE A 183 -6.15 -9.32 10.13
C PHE A 183 -5.87 -8.57 11.43
N GLY A 184 -5.14 -7.47 11.28
CA GLY A 184 -4.88 -6.48 12.30
C GLY A 184 -4.96 -5.06 11.73
N ASP A 185 -4.83 -4.07 12.59
CA ASP A 185 -4.87 -2.64 12.27
C ASP A 185 -3.48 -2.04 12.35
N GLY A 186 -3.22 -1.04 11.52
CA GLY A 186 -1.94 -0.35 11.53
C GLY A 186 -1.74 0.57 10.32
N ALA A 187 -0.72 1.39 10.39
CA ALA A 187 -0.33 2.31 9.35
C ALA A 187 1.18 2.38 9.18
N GLY A 188 1.61 2.55 7.93
CA GLY A 188 2.97 2.91 7.61
C GLY A 188 3.01 4.01 6.55
N ALA A 189 4.06 4.82 6.56
CA ALA A 189 4.20 5.97 5.69
C ALA A 189 5.64 6.14 5.20
N VAL A 190 5.79 6.71 4.01
CA VAL A 190 7.08 7.16 3.48
C VAL A 190 6.95 8.58 2.93
N VAL A 191 8.02 9.36 3.05
CA VAL A 191 8.17 10.63 2.34
C VAL A 191 9.02 10.39 1.11
N LEU A 192 8.50 10.73 -0.08
CA LEU A 192 9.25 10.77 -1.33
C LEU A 192 9.75 12.18 -1.59
N GLU A 193 10.99 12.28 -2.07
CA GLU A 193 11.59 13.52 -2.57
C GLU A 193 12.08 13.36 -4.00
N ALA A 194 12.02 14.46 -4.75
CA ALA A 194 12.66 14.53 -6.07
C ALA A 194 14.18 14.37 -5.93
N SER A 195 14.79 13.57 -6.81
CA SER A 195 16.21 13.25 -6.80
C SER A 195 16.77 13.25 -8.22
N GLY A 196 18.03 13.64 -8.36
CA GLY A 196 18.80 13.46 -9.60
C GLY A 196 19.31 12.03 -9.79
N GLU A 197 19.25 11.21 -8.75
CA GLU A 197 19.68 9.81 -8.78
C GLU A 197 18.49 8.86 -8.56
N PRO A 198 18.51 7.65 -9.17
CA PRO A 198 17.46 6.66 -9.00
C PRO A 198 17.25 6.25 -7.54
N GLY A 199 16.05 6.47 -7.01
CA GLY A 199 15.56 5.85 -5.80
C GLY A 199 14.54 4.77 -6.16
N ILE A 200 13.29 5.14 -6.53
CA ILE A 200 12.35 4.17 -7.12
C ILE A 200 12.79 3.90 -8.56
N VAL A 201 13.20 2.66 -8.84
CA VAL A 201 13.66 2.22 -10.15
C VAL A 201 12.46 1.92 -11.05
N THR A 202 11.54 1.11 -10.57
CA THR A 202 10.30 0.75 -11.29
C THR A 202 9.19 0.37 -10.33
N THR A 203 7.94 0.59 -10.75
CA THR A 203 6.73 0.07 -10.12
C THR A 203 5.91 -0.69 -11.15
N ARG A 204 5.25 -1.78 -10.74
CA ARG A 204 4.32 -2.57 -11.55
C ARG A 204 3.00 -2.69 -10.82
N LEU A 205 1.91 -2.34 -11.50
CA LEU A 205 0.57 -2.30 -10.93
C LEU A 205 -0.38 -3.06 -11.84
N HIS A 206 -1.12 -4.02 -11.29
CA HIS A 206 -2.04 -4.87 -12.04
C HIS A 206 -3.31 -5.17 -11.27
N ALA A 207 -4.40 -5.43 -11.99
CA ALA A 207 -5.66 -5.86 -11.43
C ALA A 207 -6.37 -6.89 -12.34
N ASP A 208 -7.14 -7.78 -11.73
CA ASP A 208 -8.08 -8.66 -12.41
C ASP A 208 -9.37 -8.78 -11.60
N GLY A 209 -10.41 -8.06 -12.02
CA GLY A 209 -11.73 -8.05 -11.37
C GLY A 209 -12.51 -9.36 -11.50
N GLY A 210 -12.06 -10.30 -12.34
CA GLY A 210 -12.68 -11.64 -12.47
C GLY A 210 -12.63 -12.44 -11.17
N TYR A 211 -11.69 -12.15 -10.29
CA TYR A 211 -11.49 -12.83 -9.00
C TYR A 211 -12.25 -12.18 -7.82
N LYS A 212 -13.11 -11.19 -8.06
CA LYS A 212 -13.80 -10.44 -6.98
C LYS A 212 -14.49 -11.32 -5.93
N HIS A 213 -14.95 -12.51 -6.32
CA HIS A 213 -15.71 -13.43 -5.47
C HIS A 213 -14.83 -14.21 -4.47
N LEU A 214 -13.49 -14.11 -4.56
CA LEU A 214 -12.57 -14.86 -3.71
C LEU A 214 -12.14 -14.08 -2.46
N LEU A 215 -12.09 -12.75 -2.51
CA LEU A 215 -11.75 -11.89 -1.38
C LEU A 215 -12.39 -10.52 -1.59
N TYR A 216 -13.45 -10.22 -0.85
CA TYR A 216 -14.22 -9.02 -1.04
C TYR A 216 -15.05 -8.63 0.19
N ASN A 217 -15.56 -7.43 0.17
CA ASN A 217 -16.65 -6.98 1.04
C ASN A 217 -17.89 -6.75 0.17
N PRO A 218 -19.04 -7.35 0.49
CA PRO A 218 -20.24 -7.27 -0.37
C PRO A 218 -20.97 -5.94 -0.28
N VAL A 219 -20.62 -5.06 0.64
CA VAL A 219 -21.31 -3.79 0.92
C VAL A 219 -20.59 -2.63 0.23
N GLY A 220 -21.37 -1.77 -0.43
CA GLY A 220 -20.91 -0.56 -1.07
C GLY A 220 -21.99 0.48 -1.21
N VAL A 221 -21.63 1.76 -1.30
CA VAL A 221 -22.59 2.88 -1.33
C VAL A 221 -23.57 2.76 -2.48
N SER A 222 -23.08 2.46 -3.69
CA SER A 222 -23.93 2.35 -4.89
C SER A 222 -24.81 1.10 -4.92
N ALA A 223 -24.40 0.03 -4.21
CA ALA A 223 -25.22 -1.18 -4.04
C ALA A 223 -26.30 -1.01 -2.97
N GLY A 224 -26.26 0.09 -2.23
CA GLY A 224 -27.11 0.39 -1.09
C GLY A 224 -26.68 -0.32 0.19
N PHE A 225 -26.87 0.36 1.30
CA PHE A 225 -26.80 -0.29 2.60
C PHE A 225 -28.12 -1.01 2.84
N ARG A 226 -28.08 -2.27 3.26
CA ARG A 226 -29.28 -3.06 3.62
C ARG A 226 -29.44 -3.05 5.13
N PRO A 227 -30.15 -2.05 5.72
CA PRO A 227 -30.25 -1.91 7.16
C PRO A 227 -31.03 -3.04 7.84
N ASP A 228 -31.83 -3.79 7.06
CA ASP A 228 -32.74 -4.82 7.59
C ASP A 228 -32.08 -6.21 7.74
N GLU A 229 -30.85 -6.38 7.27
CA GLU A 229 -30.08 -7.60 7.53
C GLU A 229 -29.16 -7.38 8.76
N PRO A 230 -29.41 -7.98 9.92
CA PRO A 230 -28.68 -7.73 11.16
C PRO A 230 -27.17 -7.95 11.09
N ASN A 231 -26.70 -8.52 9.99
CA ASN A 231 -25.30 -8.82 9.70
C ASN A 231 -24.90 -8.47 8.26
N ALA A 232 -25.70 -7.70 7.53
CA ALA A 232 -25.31 -7.11 6.25
C ALA A 232 -24.20 -6.06 6.43
N GLY A 233 -23.62 -6.05 7.62
CA GLY A 233 -22.48 -5.22 7.98
C GLY A 233 -21.29 -5.50 7.09
N VAL A 234 -20.45 -4.52 7.03
CA VAL A 234 -19.14 -4.49 6.38
C VAL A 234 -18.32 -5.71 6.85
N ARG A 235 -18.30 -6.80 6.08
CA ARG A 235 -17.59 -8.04 6.42
C ARG A 235 -16.66 -8.47 5.30
N VAL A 236 -15.46 -8.85 5.66
CA VAL A 236 -14.52 -9.50 4.72
C VAL A 236 -14.95 -10.94 4.51
N LEU A 237 -15.21 -11.32 3.26
CA LEU A 237 -15.47 -12.69 2.83
C LEU A 237 -14.27 -13.20 2.04
N MET A 238 -13.79 -14.43 2.35
CA MET A 238 -12.59 -14.97 1.75
C MET A 238 -12.66 -16.48 1.51
N THR A 239 -12.27 -16.90 0.31
CA THR A 239 -12.01 -18.30 -0.03
C THR A 239 -10.51 -18.58 0.04
N GLY A 240 -9.97 -18.70 1.26
CA GLY A 240 -8.53 -18.62 1.55
C GLY A 240 -7.64 -19.54 0.72
N ASN A 241 -8.04 -20.80 0.45
CA ASN A 241 -7.25 -21.75 -0.36
C ASN A 241 -7.10 -21.28 -1.81
N GLU A 242 -8.14 -20.72 -2.41
CA GLU A 242 -8.08 -20.22 -3.79
C GLU A 242 -7.29 -18.91 -3.86
N VAL A 243 -7.49 -18.01 -2.89
CA VAL A 243 -6.68 -16.80 -2.73
C VAL A 243 -5.18 -17.14 -2.66
N PHE A 244 -4.81 -18.11 -1.82
CA PHE A 244 -3.42 -18.58 -1.69
C PHE A 244 -2.83 -19.05 -3.02
N LYS A 245 -3.54 -19.90 -3.77
CA LYS A 245 -3.07 -20.45 -5.06
C LYS A 245 -2.82 -19.34 -6.09
N VAL A 246 -3.75 -18.39 -6.19
CA VAL A 246 -3.63 -17.28 -7.14
C VAL A 246 -2.53 -16.33 -6.71
N ALA A 247 -2.43 -16.01 -5.42
CA ALA A 247 -1.40 -15.12 -4.88
C ALA A 247 0.01 -15.62 -5.21
N VAL A 248 0.33 -16.88 -4.85
CA VAL A 248 1.67 -17.46 -5.10
C VAL A 248 2.03 -17.40 -6.58
N LYS A 249 1.12 -17.80 -7.49
CA LYS A 249 1.36 -17.77 -8.94
C LYS A 249 1.54 -16.35 -9.48
N THR A 250 0.80 -15.40 -8.94
CA THR A 250 0.81 -14.02 -9.41
C THR A 250 2.05 -13.28 -8.93
N LEU A 251 2.44 -13.48 -7.67
CA LEU A 251 3.65 -12.90 -7.10
C LEU A 251 4.91 -13.44 -7.79
N ASP A 252 4.94 -14.73 -8.15
CA ASP A 252 6.03 -15.31 -8.94
C ASP A 252 6.25 -14.56 -10.26
N ARG A 253 5.16 -14.25 -10.99
CA ARG A 253 5.25 -13.55 -12.28
C ARG A 253 5.60 -12.07 -12.17
N ILE A 254 5.07 -11.36 -11.16
CA ILE A 254 5.34 -9.92 -11.03
C ILE A 254 6.78 -9.66 -10.60
N VAL A 255 7.42 -10.58 -9.88
CA VAL A 255 8.85 -10.52 -9.56
C VAL A 255 9.67 -10.51 -10.84
N ASP A 256 9.44 -11.46 -11.76
CA ASP A 256 10.15 -11.53 -13.05
C ASP A 256 9.93 -10.26 -13.87
N GLU A 257 8.68 -9.80 -13.99
CA GLU A 257 8.34 -8.57 -14.71
C GLU A 257 9.07 -7.36 -14.15
N THR A 258 9.17 -7.28 -12.82
CA THR A 258 9.81 -6.15 -12.13
C THR A 258 11.30 -6.12 -12.35
N LEU A 259 11.97 -7.26 -12.19
CA LEU A 259 13.40 -7.39 -12.42
C LEU A 259 13.77 -7.13 -13.90
N GLN A 260 13.02 -7.71 -14.82
CA GLN A 260 13.19 -7.47 -16.26
C GLN A 260 13.05 -5.99 -16.62
N ALA A 261 12.04 -5.32 -16.07
CA ALA A 261 11.82 -3.90 -16.34
C ALA A 261 12.90 -3.00 -15.75
N ALA A 262 13.57 -3.43 -14.69
CA ALA A 262 14.69 -2.74 -14.07
C ALA A 262 16.03 -3.08 -14.76
N GLY A 263 16.09 -4.11 -15.61
CA GLY A 263 17.34 -4.65 -16.14
C GLY A 263 18.25 -5.24 -15.07
N MET A 264 17.63 -5.82 -14.02
CA MET A 264 18.30 -6.38 -12.85
C MET A 264 17.97 -7.86 -12.70
N GLU A 265 18.82 -8.57 -11.93
CA GLU A 265 18.66 -9.99 -11.64
C GLU A 265 18.31 -10.24 -10.15
N GLU A 266 17.92 -11.46 -9.82
CA GLU A 266 17.56 -11.90 -8.46
C GLU A 266 18.71 -11.61 -7.45
N SER A 267 19.96 -11.72 -7.90
CA SER A 267 21.17 -11.47 -7.09
C SER A 267 21.35 -10.01 -6.69
N ASP A 268 20.78 -9.08 -7.44
CA ASP A 268 20.88 -7.63 -7.19
C ASP A 268 19.95 -7.15 -6.08
N VAL A 269 18.98 -7.98 -5.66
CA VAL A 269 18.03 -7.66 -4.60
C VAL A 269 18.68 -7.94 -3.25
N ASP A 270 18.89 -6.91 -2.43
CA ASP A 270 19.41 -7.07 -1.07
C ASP A 270 18.34 -7.57 -0.10
N TRP A 271 17.13 -7.02 -0.19
CA TRP A 271 16.02 -7.34 0.70
C TRP A 271 14.71 -7.50 -0.03
N LEU A 272 13.95 -8.52 0.36
CA LEU A 272 12.53 -8.67 0.02
C LEU A 272 11.68 -8.14 1.18
N ILE A 273 10.77 -7.21 0.88
CA ILE A 273 9.79 -6.66 1.83
C ILE A 273 8.38 -6.94 1.29
N PRO A 274 7.85 -8.15 1.54
CA PRO A 274 6.56 -8.57 1.01
C PRO A 274 5.40 -8.08 1.88
N HIS A 275 4.21 -8.07 1.29
CA HIS A 275 2.98 -7.99 2.04
C HIS A 275 2.90 -9.12 3.07
N GLN A 276 2.58 -8.79 4.31
CA GLN A 276 2.51 -9.70 5.44
C GLN A 276 1.14 -10.39 5.53
N ALA A 277 0.77 -11.14 4.49
CA ALA A 277 -0.52 -11.83 4.42
C ALA A 277 -0.51 -13.18 5.13
N ASN A 278 0.55 -13.95 4.90
CA ASN A 278 0.73 -15.31 5.39
C ASN A 278 2.19 -15.72 5.21
N LEU A 279 2.82 -16.27 6.26
CA LEU A 279 4.23 -16.68 6.22
C LEU A 279 4.55 -17.65 5.07
N ARG A 280 3.61 -18.56 4.76
CA ARG A 280 3.79 -19.55 3.68
C ARG A 280 3.83 -18.89 2.28
N ILE A 281 3.12 -17.77 2.08
CA ILE A 281 3.22 -16.98 0.85
C ILE A 281 4.57 -16.28 0.80
N ILE A 282 4.99 -15.64 1.89
CA ILE A 282 6.29 -14.99 2.02
C ILE A 282 7.44 -15.96 1.70
N GLU A 283 7.41 -17.16 2.27
CA GLU A 283 8.39 -18.21 2.00
C GLU A 283 8.38 -18.68 0.54
N ALA A 284 7.20 -18.73 -0.10
CA ALA A 284 7.10 -19.12 -1.51
C ALA A 284 7.79 -18.09 -2.42
N THR A 285 7.57 -16.79 -2.18
CA THR A 285 8.26 -15.74 -2.92
C THR A 285 9.76 -15.71 -2.65
N ALA A 286 10.20 -15.88 -1.40
CA ALA A 286 11.61 -15.97 -1.05
C ALA A 286 12.30 -17.13 -1.80
N ARG A 287 11.67 -18.29 -1.85
CA ARG A 287 12.19 -19.47 -2.64
C ARG A 287 12.28 -19.14 -4.12
N ARG A 288 11.29 -18.44 -4.68
CA ARG A 288 11.30 -18.04 -6.10
C ARG A 288 12.49 -17.13 -6.43
N LEU A 289 12.79 -16.17 -5.56
CA LEU A 289 13.94 -15.27 -5.65
C LEU A 289 15.27 -15.92 -5.23
N LYS A 290 15.29 -17.18 -4.82
CA LYS A 290 16.47 -17.86 -4.25
C LYS A 290 17.09 -17.08 -3.07
N LEU A 291 16.28 -16.30 -2.35
CA LEU A 291 16.70 -15.55 -1.18
C LEU A 291 16.60 -16.42 0.08
N SER A 292 17.63 -16.33 0.92
CA SER A 292 17.52 -16.81 2.32
C SER A 292 16.46 -15.98 3.06
N MET A 293 15.71 -16.62 3.95
CA MET A 293 14.74 -15.95 4.81
C MET A 293 15.38 -14.86 5.71
N GLU A 294 16.69 -14.89 5.90
CA GLU A 294 17.46 -13.83 6.58
C GLU A 294 17.45 -12.52 5.80
N ARG A 295 17.24 -12.56 4.49
CA ARG A 295 17.10 -11.41 3.58
C ARG A 295 15.63 -11.06 3.28
N VAL A 296 14.70 -11.58 4.06
CA VAL A 296 13.27 -11.30 3.96
C VAL A 296 12.82 -10.60 5.25
N ILE A 297 12.12 -9.50 5.08
CA ILE A 297 11.53 -8.81 6.24
C ILE A 297 10.21 -9.48 6.60
N VAL A 298 10.16 -10.06 7.78
CA VAL A 298 9.00 -10.75 8.34
C VAL A 298 8.59 -10.03 9.62
N THR A 299 7.34 -9.58 9.67
CA THR A 299 6.73 -8.92 10.85
C THR A 299 5.34 -9.46 11.13
N ILE A 300 4.88 -10.41 10.33
CA ILE A 300 3.54 -10.98 10.39
C ILE A 300 3.22 -11.62 11.73
N ASP A 301 4.23 -12.17 12.40
CA ASP A 301 4.12 -12.79 13.72
C ASP A 301 3.56 -11.84 14.78
N ARG A 302 3.89 -10.55 14.67
CA ARG A 302 3.53 -9.49 15.64
C ARG A 302 2.47 -8.51 15.14
N HIS A 303 2.45 -8.25 13.83
CA HIS A 303 1.55 -7.25 13.25
C HIS A 303 0.24 -7.85 12.73
N GLY A 304 0.23 -9.19 12.45
CA GLY A 304 -0.83 -9.78 11.64
C GLY A 304 -0.84 -9.23 10.21
N ASN A 305 -1.96 -9.38 9.52
CA ASN A 305 -2.17 -8.80 8.20
C ASN A 305 -2.84 -7.43 8.33
N THR A 306 -2.09 -6.37 8.19
CA THR A 306 -2.58 -4.97 8.23
C THR A 306 -2.92 -4.40 6.84
N SER A 307 -3.23 -5.27 5.87
CA SER A 307 -3.64 -4.90 4.51
C SER A 307 -2.65 -3.89 3.86
N SER A 308 -3.12 -2.70 3.44
CA SER A 308 -2.25 -1.69 2.80
C SER A 308 -1.16 -1.13 3.73
N GLY A 309 -1.35 -1.16 5.05
CA GLY A 309 -0.34 -0.76 6.04
C GLY A 309 0.85 -1.72 6.14
N SER A 310 0.70 -2.95 5.65
CA SER A 310 1.61 -4.06 5.89
C SER A 310 3.03 -3.83 5.35
N VAL A 311 3.17 -3.48 4.08
CA VAL A 311 4.48 -3.25 3.44
C VAL A 311 5.22 -2.06 4.06
N PRO A 312 4.60 -0.87 4.23
CA PRO A 312 5.31 0.26 4.81
C PRO A 312 5.62 0.08 6.31
N LEU A 313 4.79 -0.66 7.08
CA LEU A 313 5.11 -1.07 8.45
C LEU A 313 6.36 -1.94 8.50
N ALA A 314 6.44 -2.96 7.62
CA ALA A 314 7.60 -3.85 7.53
C ALA A 314 8.86 -3.10 7.09
N LEU A 315 8.73 -2.16 6.15
CA LEU A 315 9.83 -1.30 5.69
C LEU A 315 10.36 -0.43 6.85
N ASP A 316 9.48 0.30 7.55
CA ASP A 316 9.90 1.16 8.67
C ASP A 316 10.55 0.34 9.78
N HIS A 317 10.00 -0.84 10.12
CA HIS A 317 10.59 -1.77 11.08
C HIS A 317 12.02 -2.17 10.66
N ALA A 318 12.22 -2.50 9.38
CA ALA A 318 13.53 -2.92 8.87
C ALA A 318 14.56 -1.77 8.88
N VAL A 319 14.13 -0.56 8.55
CA VAL A 319 14.96 0.65 8.60
C VAL A 319 15.34 0.97 10.05
N ARG A 320 14.38 1.02 10.97
CA ARG A 320 14.64 1.38 12.37
C ARG A 320 15.46 0.34 13.11
N SER A 321 15.35 -0.94 12.75
CA SER A 321 16.19 -2.01 13.29
C SER A 321 17.59 -2.06 12.70
N GLY A 322 17.91 -1.20 11.71
CA GLY A 322 19.22 -1.17 11.04
C GLY A 322 19.46 -2.31 10.06
N LYS A 323 18.45 -3.17 9.81
CA LYS A 323 18.56 -4.23 8.79
C LYS A 323 18.70 -3.65 7.40
N VAL A 324 17.80 -2.72 7.04
CA VAL A 324 17.83 -2.00 5.76
C VAL A 324 18.67 -0.73 5.92
N GLN A 325 19.63 -0.54 5.03
CA GLN A 325 20.55 0.59 5.02
C GLN A 325 20.51 1.34 3.69
N ARG A 326 20.91 2.61 3.69
CA ARG A 326 21.02 3.42 2.48
C ARG A 326 21.93 2.77 1.44
N GLY A 327 21.54 2.84 0.18
CA GLY A 327 22.23 2.26 -0.96
C GLY A 327 21.83 0.82 -1.29
N GLN A 328 21.08 0.13 -0.44
CA GLN A 328 20.60 -1.23 -0.68
C GLN A 328 19.40 -1.27 -1.64
N THR A 329 19.31 -2.34 -2.39
CA THR A 329 18.23 -2.61 -3.33
C THR A 329 17.11 -3.39 -2.64
N LEU A 330 15.90 -2.84 -2.65
CA LEU A 330 14.73 -3.43 -2.02
C LEU A 330 13.70 -3.82 -3.08
N LEU A 331 13.17 -5.03 -2.98
CA LEU A 331 11.99 -5.46 -3.72
C LEU A 331 10.80 -5.50 -2.76
N LEU A 332 9.81 -4.67 -3.03
CA LEU A 332 8.53 -4.62 -2.33
C LEU A 332 7.49 -5.29 -3.22
N GLU A 333 6.60 -6.09 -2.62
CA GLU A 333 5.51 -6.73 -3.34
C GLU A 333 4.25 -6.82 -2.49
N ALA A 334 3.08 -6.80 -3.14
CA ALA A 334 1.80 -6.99 -2.48
C ALA A 334 0.79 -7.66 -3.43
N PHE A 335 -0.17 -8.36 -2.80
CA PHE A 335 -1.32 -8.97 -3.44
C PHE A 335 -2.54 -8.77 -2.55
N GLY A 336 -3.69 -8.40 -3.12
CA GLY A 336 -4.88 -8.08 -2.37
C GLY A 336 -6.19 -8.36 -3.09
N GLY A 337 -7.28 -8.11 -2.38
CA GLY A 337 -8.63 -8.22 -2.93
C GLY A 337 -8.80 -7.42 -4.22
N GLY A 338 -9.62 -7.96 -5.13
CA GLY A 338 -9.85 -7.39 -6.44
C GLY A 338 -9.87 -8.45 -7.55
N PHE A 339 -8.85 -9.22 -7.95
CA PHE A 339 -7.56 -9.07 -7.29
C PHE A 339 -6.78 -7.87 -7.79
N THR A 340 -5.96 -7.33 -6.91
CA THR A 340 -4.92 -6.35 -7.25
C THR A 340 -3.57 -6.91 -6.84
N TRP A 341 -2.51 -6.60 -7.59
CA TRP A 341 -1.14 -6.92 -7.20
C TRP A 341 -0.19 -5.84 -7.69
N ALA A 342 0.88 -5.66 -6.94
CA ALA A 342 1.84 -4.62 -7.23
C ALA A 342 3.23 -4.99 -6.73
N SER A 343 4.24 -4.41 -7.37
CA SER A 343 5.62 -4.45 -6.91
C SER A 343 6.33 -3.12 -7.12
N ALA A 344 7.36 -2.89 -6.35
CA ALA A 344 8.29 -1.78 -6.52
C ALA A 344 9.72 -2.26 -6.28
N LEU A 345 10.62 -1.93 -7.20
CA LEU A 345 12.05 -2.09 -7.02
C LEU A 345 12.65 -0.72 -6.78
N LEU A 346 13.41 -0.57 -5.72
CA LEU A 346 13.98 0.71 -5.34
C LEU A 346 15.36 0.58 -4.70
N ARG A 347 16.16 1.63 -4.80
CA ARG A 347 17.37 1.83 -4.03
C ARG A 347 17.04 2.74 -2.84
N TYR A 348 17.27 2.21 -1.64
CA TYR A 348 16.92 2.91 -0.40
C TYR A 348 17.89 4.04 -0.03
#